data_bd03d145113edf27bed75e3ae40ce288
#
_entry.id   bd03d145113edf27bed75e3ae40ce288
#
_cell.length_a   1.000
_cell.length_b   1.000
_cell.length_c   1.000
_cell.angle_alpha   90.00
_cell.angle_beta   90.00
_cell.angle_gamma   90.00
#
_symmetry.space_group_name_H-M   'P 1'
#
loop_
_entity.id
_entity.type
_entity.pdbx_description
1 polymer ?
#
loop_
_entity_poly.entity_id
_entity_poly.type
_entity_poly.pdbx_seq_one_letter_code
_entity_poly.pdbx_strand_id
1 'polypeptide(L)'
;MATNSNDGPVITAVEVSRVFGSGATAVTALSAISLTIVRGEFLAVTGRSGSGKTTLLNLLSGLDRPSTGTVHFNGNDLAELRESDLVEMRRHKIGFVFQSFGLMPLLSAQENVELPLHIGGMSWRERRQRATEALQAVGLGTRARHRPYELSGGEQQRVSIARALVAQPEVVFADEPTGELDTATARSIAETLGDVAASRRATVIVATHDLDLAAMAQRRLDLVDGEDATQG
;
A
#
# COMPACT_ATOMS: atom_id res chain seq x y z
N MET A 1 34.67 0.95 6.98
CA MET A 1 33.44 1.49 6.37
C MET A 1 32.29 0.68 6.93
N ALA A 2 31.50 1.26 7.82
CA ALA A 2 30.33 0.59 8.36
C ALA A 2 29.27 0.54 7.23
N THR A 3 28.91 -0.65 6.79
CA THR A 3 27.75 -0.88 5.91
C THR A 3 26.52 -0.38 6.65
N ASN A 4 25.89 0.68 6.13
CA ASN A 4 24.62 1.17 6.65
C ASN A 4 23.63 -0.02 6.67
N SER A 5 23.18 -0.40 7.86
CA SER A 5 22.23 -1.50 8.12
C SER A 5 20.79 -1.23 7.56
N ASN A 6 20.66 -0.30 6.60
CA ASN A 6 19.39 0.18 6.06
C ASN A 6 19.13 -0.27 4.60
N ASP A 7 20.04 -1.03 3.98
CA ASP A 7 19.90 -1.48 2.56
C ASP A 7 19.34 -2.90 2.40
N GLY A 8 18.91 -3.53 3.49
CA GLY A 8 18.33 -4.88 3.46
C GLY A 8 16.88 -4.90 2.96
N PRO A 9 16.34 -6.11 2.66
CA PRO A 9 14.97 -6.26 2.25
C PRO A 9 14.01 -5.78 3.35
N VAL A 10 12.97 -5.06 2.95
CA VAL A 10 11.88 -4.66 3.86
C VAL A 10 10.84 -5.76 3.96
N ILE A 11 10.58 -6.49 2.88
CA ILE A 11 9.66 -7.62 2.84
C ILE A 11 10.34 -8.79 2.10
N THR A 12 10.18 -10.01 2.65
CA THR A 12 10.56 -11.25 2.00
C THR A 12 9.41 -12.24 2.11
N ALA A 13 8.92 -12.75 0.98
CA ALA A 13 7.95 -13.84 0.90
C ALA A 13 8.66 -15.08 0.32
N VAL A 14 8.45 -16.23 0.93
CA VAL A 14 9.07 -17.51 0.52
C VAL A 14 7.97 -18.54 0.34
N GLU A 15 7.79 -18.98 -0.91
CA GLU A 15 6.82 -20.00 -1.34
C GLU A 15 5.40 -19.80 -0.78
N VAL A 16 4.96 -18.55 -0.78
CA VAL A 16 3.69 -18.12 -0.19
C VAL A 16 2.54 -18.60 -1.06
N SER A 17 1.63 -19.38 -0.46
CA SER A 17 0.38 -19.78 -1.10
C SER A 17 -0.82 -19.36 -0.26
N ARG A 18 -1.96 -19.13 -0.92
CA ARG A 18 -3.23 -18.83 -0.25
C ARG A 18 -4.38 -19.60 -0.88
N VAL A 19 -5.04 -20.39 -0.08
CA VAL A 19 -6.24 -21.17 -0.45
C VAL A 19 -7.41 -20.69 0.40
N PHE A 20 -8.50 -20.35 -0.22
CA PHE A 20 -9.77 -19.99 0.43
C PHE A 20 -10.74 -21.16 0.35
N GLY A 21 -11.55 -21.38 1.38
CA GLY A 21 -12.49 -22.50 1.46
C GLY A 21 -11.79 -23.81 1.81
N SER A 22 -12.51 -24.92 1.66
CA SER A 22 -12.01 -26.29 1.94
C SER A 22 -12.72 -27.32 1.07
N GLY A 23 -12.07 -28.48 0.88
CA GLY A 23 -12.64 -29.58 0.09
C GLY A 23 -12.94 -29.17 -1.37
N ALA A 24 -14.12 -29.55 -1.87
CA ALA A 24 -14.52 -29.30 -3.26
C ALA A 24 -14.76 -27.82 -3.62
N THR A 25 -14.82 -26.92 -2.62
CA THR A 25 -14.99 -25.47 -2.83
C THR A 25 -13.69 -24.70 -2.61
N ALA A 26 -12.57 -25.37 -2.45
CA ALA A 26 -11.27 -24.73 -2.28
C ALA A 26 -10.88 -23.96 -3.55
N VAL A 27 -10.47 -22.70 -3.37
CA VAL A 27 -9.97 -21.83 -4.45
C VAL A 27 -8.54 -21.41 -4.08
N THR A 28 -7.59 -21.76 -4.91
CA THR A 28 -6.20 -21.31 -4.79
C THR A 28 -6.09 -19.93 -5.38
N ALA A 29 -5.86 -18.93 -4.54
CA ALA A 29 -5.69 -17.54 -4.95
C ALA A 29 -4.23 -17.18 -5.25
N LEU A 30 -3.29 -17.87 -4.59
CA LEU A 30 -1.85 -17.73 -4.83
C LEU A 30 -1.17 -19.09 -4.67
N SER A 31 -0.17 -19.36 -5.50
CA SER A 31 0.59 -20.61 -5.56
C SER A 31 2.09 -20.33 -5.54
N ALA A 32 2.75 -20.67 -4.43
CA ALA A 32 4.20 -20.69 -4.23
C ALA A 32 4.94 -19.40 -4.67
N ILE A 33 4.39 -18.22 -4.39
CA ILE A 33 5.02 -16.94 -4.71
C ILE A 33 6.23 -16.70 -3.82
N SER A 34 7.40 -16.45 -4.45
CA SER A 34 8.63 -16.05 -3.76
C SER A 34 9.08 -14.69 -4.24
N LEU A 35 9.26 -13.75 -3.30
CA LEU A 35 9.47 -12.33 -3.61
C LEU A 35 10.32 -11.66 -2.52
N THR A 36 11.31 -10.89 -2.94
CA THR A 36 12.09 -10.02 -2.03
C THR A 36 11.94 -8.58 -2.48
N ILE A 37 11.55 -7.68 -1.57
CA ILE A 37 11.34 -6.25 -1.84
C ILE A 37 12.34 -5.45 -1.01
N VAL A 38 13.10 -4.58 -1.66
CA VAL A 38 14.10 -3.75 -1.01
C VAL A 38 13.53 -2.39 -0.62
N ARG A 39 14.17 -1.73 0.36
CA ARG A 39 13.70 -0.42 0.82
C ARG A 39 13.80 0.63 -0.29
N GLY A 40 12.75 1.46 -0.40
CA GLY A 40 12.65 2.52 -1.41
C GLY A 40 12.39 2.00 -2.82
N GLU A 41 12.06 0.71 -2.98
CA GLU A 41 11.66 0.14 -4.26
C GLU A 41 10.24 0.56 -4.62
N PHE A 42 9.99 0.79 -5.92
CA PHE A 42 8.66 0.84 -6.49
C PHE A 42 8.40 -0.46 -7.26
N LEU A 43 7.56 -1.33 -6.70
CA LEU A 43 7.14 -2.60 -7.28
C LEU A 43 5.71 -2.50 -7.80
N ALA A 44 5.47 -2.88 -9.05
CA ALA A 44 4.13 -3.09 -9.58
C ALA A 44 3.79 -4.59 -9.63
N VAL A 45 2.68 -4.98 -9.02
CA VAL A 45 2.07 -6.29 -9.16
C VAL A 45 0.96 -6.18 -10.19
N THR A 46 1.15 -6.79 -11.35
CA THR A 46 0.22 -6.71 -12.49
C THR A 46 -0.50 -8.02 -12.72
N GLY A 47 -1.62 -7.97 -13.43
CA GLY A 47 -2.43 -9.15 -13.77
C GLY A 47 -3.91 -8.80 -13.94
N ARG A 48 -4.66 -9.72 -14.52
CA ARG A 48 -6.10 -9.56 -14.73
C ARG A 48 -6.86 -9.50 -13.40
N SER A 49 -8.12 -9.05 -13.45
CA SER A 49 -9.00 -9.16 -12.27
C SER A 49 -9.09 -10.63 -11.83
N GLY A 50 -8.99 -10.88 -10.52
CA GLY A 50 -8.99 -12.23 -9.95
C GLY A 50 -7.65 -12.97 -9.98
N SER A 51 -6.56 -12.38 -10.51
CA SER A 51 -5.24 -13.06 -10.58
C SER A 51 -4.52 -13.20 -9.22
N GLY A 52 -5.08 -12.67 -8.13
CA GLY A 52 -4.49 -12.78 -6.78
C GLY A 52 -3.76 -11.52 -6.28
N LYS A 53 -3.73 -10.40 -7.03
CA LYS A 53 -3.00 -9.16 -6.65
C LYS A 53 -3.36 -8.66 -5.26
N THR A 54 -4.65 -8.40 -4.99
CA THR A 54 -5.13 -7.95 -3.67
C THR A 54 -4.79 -8.96 -2.58
N THR A 55 -4.90 -10.26 -2.87
CA THR A 55 -4.52 -11.32 -1.93
C THR A 55 -3.03 -11.24 -1.59
N LEU A 56 -2.16 -11.05 -2.58
CA LEU A 56 -0.73 -10.88 -2.34
C LEU A 56 -0.46 -9.66 -1.46
N LEU A 57 -1.04 -8.49 -1.78
CA LEU A 57 -0.89 -7.29 -0.95
C LEU A 57 -1.33 -7.53 0.50
N ASN A 58 -2.45 -8.23 0.70
CA ASN A 58 -2.95 -8.55 2.03
C ASN A 58 -2.00 -9.46 2.82
N LEU A 59 -1.38 -10.44 2.17
CA LEU A 59 -0.38 -11.31 2.82
C LEU A 59 0.89 -10.53 3.17
N LEU A 60 1.42 -9.74 2.23
CA LEU A 60 2.65 -8.96 2.43
C LEU A 60 2.50 -7.89 3.51
N SER A 61 1.29 -7.36 3.72
CA SER A 61 0.97 -6.35 4.73
C SER A 61 0.55 -6.93 6.09
N GLY A 62 0.43 -8.26 6.21
CA GLY A 62 -0.06 -8.91 7.42
C GLY A 62 -1.54 -8.65 7.71
N LEU A 63 -2.34 -8.28 6.69
CA LEU A 63 -3.80 -8.21 6.79
C LEU A 63 -4.43 -9.60 6.71
N ASP A 64 -3.76 -10.54 6.03
CA ASP A 64 -4.15 -11.95 5.97
C ASP A 64 -2.92 -12.83 6.20
N ARG A 65 -3.13 -14.12 6.43
CA ARG A 65 -2.07 -15.10 6.67
C ARG A 65 -1.98 -16.07 5.49
N PRO A 66 -0.77 -16.47 5.07
CA PRO A 66 -0.61 -17.49 4.04
C PRO A 66 -1.12 -18.85 4.53
N SER A 67 -1.58 -19.68 3.60
CA SER A 67 -1.90 -21.08 3.87
C SER A 67 -0.64 -21.95 4.01
N THR A 68 0.39 -21.63 3.20
CA THR A 68 1.75 -22.20 3.27
C THR A 68 2.78 -21.15 2.91
N GLY A 69 4.04 -21.39 3.25
CA GLY A 69 5.13 -20.44 3.08
C GLY A 69 5.19 -19.39 4.19
N THR A 70 6.11 -18.45 4.10
CA THR A 70 6.36 -17.42 5.12
C THR A 70 6.46 -16.03 4.54
N VAL A 71 6.02 -15.03 5.30
CA VAL A 71 6.20 -13.60 4.97
C VAL A 71 6.94 -12.93 6.11
N HIS A 72 8.07 -12.30 5.79
CA HIS A 72 8.87 -11.56 6.76
C HIS A 72 8.77 -10.05 6.47
N PHE A 73 8.57 -9.27 7.50
CA PHE A 73 8.65 -7.80 7.46
C PHE A 73 9.81 -7.36 8.35
N ASN A 74 10.80 -6.68 7.78
CA ASN A 74 12.04 -6.30 8.49
C ASN A 74 12.72 -7.51 9.18
N GLY A 75 12.71 -8.66 8.54
CA GLY A 75 13.29 -9.90 9.06
C GLY A 75 12.44 -10.64 10.10
N ASN A 76 11.30 -10.10 10.53
CA ASN A 76 10.39 -10.78 11.46
C ASN A 76 9.32 -11.55 10.69
N ASP A 77 9.14 -12.85 11.00
CA ASP A 77 8.06 -13.65 10.44
C ASP A 77 6.70 -13.14 10.95
N LEU A 78 5.83 -12.75 10.02
CA LEU A 78 4.50 -12.23 10.37
C LEU A 78 3.59 -13.28 11.01
N ALA A 79 3.84 -14.58 10.75
CA ALA A 79 3.06 -15.68 11.35
C ALA A 79 3.37 -15.85 12.85
N GLU A 80 4.58 -15.51 13.28
CA GLU A 80 5.03 -15.59 14.67
C GLU A 80 4.62 -14.40 15.53
N LEU A 81 4.24 -13.28 14.88
CA LEU A 81 3.82 -12.08 15.59
C LEU A 81 2.43 -12.26 16.22
N ARG A 82 2.28 -11.73 17.44
CA ARG A 82 0.97 -11.62 18.09
C ARG A 82 0.12 -10.58 17.34
N GLU A 83 -1.18 -10.70 17.42
CA GLU A 83 -2.08 -9.75 16.74
C GLU A 83 -1.85 -8.28 17.17
N SER A 84 -1.51 -8.05 18.44
CA SER A 84 -1.12 -6.72 18.92
C SER A 84 0.09 -6.14 18.22
N ASP A 85 1.09 -6.98 17.93
CA ASP A 85 2.34 -6.56 17.30
C ASP A 85 2.13 -6.30 15.79
N LEU A 86 1.25 -7.10 15.14
CA LEU A 86 0.79 -6.85 13.77
C LEU A 86 0.01 -5.53 13.65
N VAL A 87 -0.87 -5.24 14.63
CA VAL A 87 -1.61 -3.96 14.68
C VAL A 87 -0.63 -2.78 14.82
N GLU A 88 0.36 -2.88 15.71
CA GLU A 88 1.37 -1.82 15.89
C GLU A 88 2.24 -1.66 14.62
N MET A 89 2.63 -2.76 13.98
CA MET A 89 3.34 -2.71 12.72
C MET A 89 2.53 -2.00 11.63
N ARG A 90 1.26 -2.37 11.44
CA ARG A 90 0.37 -1.74 10.44
C ARG A 90 0.16 -0.27 10.75
N ARG A 91 -0.01 0.10 12.02
CA ARG A 91 -0.23 1.47 12.45
C ARG A 91 0.94 2.41 12.16
N HIS A 92 2.16 1.94 12.38
CA HIS A 92 3.35 2.80 12.35
C HIS A 92 4.22 2.63 11.10
N LYS A 93 4.14 1.48 10.42
CA LYS A 93 5.08 1.14 9.34
C LYS A 93 4.42 0.95 7.98
N ILE A 94 3.08 0.89 7.93
CA ILE A 94 2.36 0.61 6.69
C ILE A 94 1.33 1.69 6.41
N GLY A 95 1.32 2.18 5.18
CA GLY A 95 0.26 3.01 4.61
C GLY A 95 -0.57 2.23 3.59
N PHE A 96 -1.87 2.48 3.54
CA PHE A 96 -2.76 1.86 2.55
C PHE A 96 -3.46 2.91 1.70
N VAL A 97 -3.45 2.67 0.39
CA VAL A 97 -4.22 3.40 -0.62
C VAL A 97 -5.15 2.40 -1.31
N PHE A 98 -6.46 2.65 -1.31
CA PHE A 98 -7.48 1.75 -1.85
C PHE A 98 -8.09 2.31 -3.13
N GLN A 99 -8.63 1.43 -3.98
CA GLN A 99 -9.35 1.77 -5.20
C GLN A 99 -10.53 2.73 -4.91
N SER A 100 -11.37 2.39 -3.93
CA SER A 100 -12.53 3.19 -3.51
C SER A 100 -12.18 4.29 -2.50
N PHE A 101 -10.92 4.77 -2.50
CA PHE A 101 -10.35 5.82 -1.65
C PHE A 101 -10.37 5.48 -0.14
N GLY A 102 -11.33 4.73 0.36
CA GLY A 102 -11.46 4.30 1.76
C GLY A 102 -11.57 5.46 2.75
N LEU A 103 -12.09 6.62 2.32
CA LEU A 103 -12.27 7.78 3.18
C LEU A 103 -13.50 7.63 4.08
N MET A 104 -13.40 8.15 5.31
CA MET A 104 -14.53 8.26 6.22
C MET A 104 -15.45 9.39 5.74
N PRO A 105 -16.70 9.09 5.29
CA PRO A 105 -17.54 10.06 4.57
C PRO A 105 -18.00 11.24 5.43
N LEU A 106 -18.04 11.06 6.74
CA LEU A 106 -18.45 12.11 7.69
C LEU A 106 -17.31 13.02 8.14
N LEU A 107 -16.05 12.61 7.89
CA LEU A 107 -14.86 13.38 8.23
C LEU A 107 -14.46 14.27 7.05
N SER A 108 -13.93 15.46 7.33
CA SER A 108 -13.27 16.32 6.35
C SER A 108 -11.99 15.67 5.80
N ALA A 109 -11.43 16.22 4.71
CA ALA A 109 -10.14 15.78 4.18
C ALA A 109 -9.04 15.81 5.25
N GLN A 110 -8.98 16.89 6.04
CA GLN A 110 -8.01 17.02 7.11
C GLN A 110 -8.21 15.97 8.20
N GLU A 111 -9.43 15.75 8.67
CA GLU A 111 -9.73 14.75 9.69
C GLU A 111 -9.45 13.32 9.20
N ASN A 112 -9.70 13.02 7.91
CA ASN A 112 -9.31 11.74 7.31
C ASN A 112 -7.78 11.54 7.35
N VAL A 113 -6.98 12.58 7.05
CA VAL A 113 -5.52 12.51 7.12
C VAL A 113 -5.02 12.48 8.57
N GLU A 114 -5.69 13.16 9.51
CA GLU A 114 -5.35 13.10 10.94
C GLU A 114 -5.60 11.71 11.58
N LEU A 115 -6.48 10.90 11.00
CA LEU A 115 -6.98 9.66 11.62
C LEU A 115 -5.86 8.67 12.02
N PRO A 116 -4.89 8.31 11.14
CA PRO A 116 -3.79 7.42 11.54
C PRO A 116 -2.96 7.96 12.70
N LEU A 117 -2.70 9.26 12.70
CA LEU A 117 -1.93 9.93 13.76
C LEU A 117 -2.70 9.97 15.08
N HIS A 118 -4.02 10.13 15.01
CA HIS A 118 -4.90 10.06 16.19
C HIS A 118 -4.89 8.67 16.81
N ILE A 119 -5.02 7.64 16.00
CA ILE A 119 -4.94 6.23 16.43
C ILE A 119 -3.56 5.93 17.01
N GLY A 120 -2.50 6.55 16.45
CA GLY A 120 -1.12 6.46 16.95
C GLY A 120 -0.87 7.25 18.27
N GLY A 121 -1.89 7.91 18.85
CA GLY A 121 -1.75 8.64 20.11
C GLY A 121 -1.09 10.01 20.03
N MET A 122 -0.89 10.55 18.80
CA MET A 122 -0.26 11.85 18.60
C MET A 122 -1.11 13.00 19.13
N SER A 123 -0.47 14.03 19.69
CA SER A 123 -1.15 15.22 20.22
C SER A 123 -1.98 15.94 19.14
N TRP A 124 -3.08 16.58 19.54
CA TRP A 124 -3.97 17.30 18.61
C TRP A 124 -3.23 18.36 17.76
N ARG A 125 -2.32 19.12 18.37
CA ARG A 125 -1.57 20.18 17.68
C ARG A 125 -0.64 19.59 16.61
N GLU A 126 0.09 18.56 16.95
CA GLU A 126 1.05 17.92 16.06
C GLU A 126 0.37 17.20 14.90
N ARG A 127 -0.68 16.40 15.16
CA ARG A 127 -1.39 15.72 14.09
C ARG A 127 -2.06 16.70 13.11
N ARG A 128 -2.63 17.80 13.63
CA ARG A 128 -3.23 18.85 12.79
C ARG A 128 -2.19 19.51 11.89
N GLN A 129 -1.01 19.82 12.41
CA GLN A 129 0.08 20.38 11.63
C GLN A 129 0.52 19.42 10.53
N ARG A 130 0.82 18.15 10.87
CA ARG A 130 1.25 17.14 9.90
C ARG A 130 0.20 16.86 8.82
N ALA A 131 -1.05 16.79 9.20
CA ALA A 131 -2.14 16.62 8.23
C ALA A 131 -2.27 17.81 7.29
N THR A 132 -2.09 19.05 7.78
CA THR A 132 -2.07 20.24 6.94
C THR A 132 -0.92 20.20 5.93
N GLU A 133 0.29 19.86 6.39
CA GLU A 133 1.47 19.72 5.54
C GLU A 133 1.28 18.61 4.49
N ALA A 134 0.73 17.45 4.89
CA ALA A 134 0.44 16.35 3.98
C ALA A 134 -0.58 16.74 2.89
N LEU A 135 -1.66 17.45 3.24
CA LEU A 135 -2.63 17.95 2.27
C LEU A 135 -2.03 19.02 1.33
N GLN A 136 -1.16 19.88 1.82
CA GLN A 136 -0.46 20.84 0.99
C GLN A 136 0.46 20.14 -0.01
N ALA A 137 1.18 19.08 0.41
CA ALA A 137 2.07 18.30 -0.45
C ALA A 137 1.35 17.63 -1.63
N VAL A 138 0.06 17.29 -1.46
CA VAL A 138 -0.77 16.72 -2.55
C VAL A 138 -1.65 17.78 -3.25
N GLY A 139 -1.40 19.08 -3.00
CA GLY A 139 -2.12 20.20 -3.65
C GLY A 139 -3.53 20.46 -3.12
N LEU A 140 -3.89 19.96 -1.94
CA LEU A 140 -5.23 20.06 -1.36
C LEU A 140 -5.34 20.96 -0.13
N GLY A 141 -4.36 21.84 0.11
CA GLY A 141 -4.36 22.75 1.28
C GLY A 141 -5.64 23.57 1.41
N THR A 142 -6.20 24.07 0.29
CA THR A 142 -7.45 24.85 0.28
C THR A 142 -8.71 23.99 0.43
N ARG A 143 -8.60 22.67 0.27
CA ARG A 143 -9.68 21.68 0.36
C ARG A 143 -9.76 20.98 1.71
N ALA A 144 -8.91 21.33 2.67
CA ALA A 144 -8.77 20.64 3.97
C ALA A 144 -10.10 20.47 4.74
N ARG A 145 -11.04 21.38 4.60
CA ARG A 145 -12.34 21.34 5.29
C ARG A 145 -13.46 20.63 4.51
N HIS A 146 -13.22 20.29 3.22
CA HIS A 146 -14.22 19.59 2.40
C HIS A 146 -14.35 18.15 2.86
N ARG A 147 -15.56 17.62 2.77
CA ARG A 147 -15.87 16.20 2.99
C ARG A 147 -15.72 15.43 1.68
N PRO A 148 -15.57 14.09 1.73
CA PRO A 148 -15.38 13.28 0.51
C PRO A 148 -16.40 13.56 -0.59
N TYR A 149 -17.68 13.72 -0.27
CA TYR A 149 -18.73 13.99 -1.26
C TYR A 149 -18.63 15.39 -1.93
N GLU A 150 -17.80 16.28 -1.40
CA GLU A 150 -17.53 17.63 -1.95
C GLU A 150 -16.25 17.65 -2.81
N LEU A 151 -15.57 16.50 -2.92
CA LEU A 151 -14.30 16.33 -3.63
C LEU A 151 -14.49 15.49 -4.89
N SER A 152 -13.77 15.81 -5.96
CA SER A 152 -13.67 14.93 -7.13
C SER A 152 -12.97 13.60 -6.77
N GLY A 153 -13.12 12.57 -7.59
CA GLY A 153 -12.46 11.29 -7.38
C GLY A 153 -10.93 11.41 -7.24
N GLY A 154 -10.31 12.21 -8.10
CA GLY A 154 -8.86 12.47 -8.00
C GLY A 154 -8.46 13.27 -6.75
N GLU A 155 -9.29 14.19 -6.26
CA GLU A 155 -9.06 14.87 -4.99
C GLU A 155 -9.20 13.88 -3.82
N GLN A 156 -10.21 13.01 -3.84
CA GLN A 156 -10.38 11.95 -2.84
C GLN A 156 -9.17 11.00 -2.80
N GLN A 157 -8.66 10.61 -3.97
CA GLN A 157 -7.48 9.74 -4.04
C GLN A 157 -6.23 10.46 -3.50
N ARG A 158 -6.04 11.75 -3.80
CA ARG A 158 -4.94 12.51 -3.18
C ARG A 158 -5.07 12.63 -1.66
N VAL A 159 -6.29 12.75 -1.11
CA VAL A 159 -6.51 12.66 0.35
C VAL A 159 -6.13 11.29 0.89
N SER A 160 -6.50 10.20 0.19
CA SER A 160 -6.15 8.84 0.57
C SER A 160 -4.62 8.63 0.60
N ILE A 161 -3.89 9.16 -0.40
CA ILE A 161 -2.43 9.12 -0.44
C ILE A 161 -1.82 9.94 0.71
N ALA A 162 -2.32 11.16 0.94
CA ALA A 162 -1.85 11.99 2.06
C ALA A 162 -2.05 11.27 3.40
N ARG A 163 -3.21 10.62 3.59
CA ARG A 163 -3.50 9.79 4.78
C ARG A 163 -2.54 8.61 4.91
N ALA A 164 -2.23 7.93 3.82
CA ALA A 164 -1.30 6.81 3.83
C ALA A 164 0.12 7.24 4.22
N LEU A 165 0.55 8.44 3.82
CA LEU A 165 1.91 8.93 4.01
C LEU A 165 2.13 9.73 5.31
N VAL A 166 1.07 10.25 5.94
CA VAL A 166 1.18 11.20 7.07
C VAL A 166 1.89 10.61 8.29
N ALA A 167 1.78 9.29 8.50
CA ALA A 167 2.47 8.57 9.56
C ALA A 167 3.95 8.23 9.21
N GLN A 168 4.43 8.63 8.03
CA GLN A 168 5.77 8.31 7.51
C GLN A 168 6.06 6.81 7.49
N PRO A 169 5.22 6.00 6.80
CA PRO A 169 5.36 4.56 6.79
C PRO A 169 6.66 4.12 6.08
N GLU A 170 7.12 2.90 6.40
CA GLU A 170 8.22 2.26 5.68
C GLU A 170 7.75 1.70 4.33
N VAL A 171 6.48 1.27 4.26
CA VAL A 171 5.87 0.67 3.06
C VAL A 171 4.49 1.26 2.81
N VAL A 172 4.19 1.58 1.56
CA VAL A 172 2.85 1.93 1.08
C VAL A 172 2.34 0.83 0.16
N PHE A 173 1.22 0.23 0.51
CA PHE A 173 0.46 -0.67 -0.35
C PHE A 173 -0.65 0.11 -1.04
N ALA A 174 -0.73 0.01 -2.36
CA ALA A 174 -1.77 0.65 -3.16
C ALA A 174 -2.49 -0.41 -4.01
N ASP A 175 -3.78 -0.60 -3.77
CA ASP A 175 -4.61 -1.55 -4.52
C ASP A 175 -5.48 -0.79 -5.51
N GLU A 176 -5.18 -0.95 -6.83
CA GLU A 176 -5.84 -0.30 -7.97
C GLU A 176 -6.02 1.23 -7.77
N PRO A 177 -4.96 1.99 -7.42
CA PRO A 177 -5.09 3.38 -6.98
C PRO A 177 -5.57 4.35 -8.07
N THR A 178 -5.61 3.92 -9.33
CA THR A 178 -6.04 4.71 -10.49
C THR A 178 -7.34 4.20 -11.12
N GLY A 179 -7.89 3.07 -10.64
CA GLY A 179 -8.96 2.32 -11.31
C GLY A 179 -10.31 3.06 -11.47
N GLU A 180 -10.56 4.11 -10.69
CA GLU A 180 -11.80 4.91 -10.73
C GLU A 180 -11.56 6.34 -11.26
N LEU A 181 -10.39 6.59 -11.91
CA LEU A 181 -9.97 7.93 -12.31
C LEU A 181 -9.89 8.07 -13.83
N ASP A 182 -10.06 9.28 -14.32
CA ASP A 182 -9.73 9.62 -15.71
C ASP A 182 -8.21 9.54 -15.95
N THR A 183 -7.81 9.39 -17.21
CA THR A 183 -6.41 9.17 -17.60
C THR A 183 -5.44 10.25 -17.11
N ALA A 184 -5.84 11.52 -17.13
CA ALA A 184 -4.97 12.63 -16.71
C ALA A 184 -4.75 12.61 -15.20
N THR A 185 -5.83 12.37 -14.45
CA THR A 185 -5.79 12.23 -12.99
C THR A 185 -5.02 10.97 -12.57
N ALA A 186 -5.25 9.84 -13.24
CA ALA A 186 -4.53 8.59 -13.02
C ALA A 186 -3.01 8.78 -13.15
N ARG A 187 -2.57 9.47 -14.20
CA ARG A 187 -1.14 9.80 -14.40
C ARG A 187 -0.57 10.64 -13.26
N SER A 188 -1.29 11.68 -12.82
CA SER A 188 -0.84 12.52 -11.69
C SER A 188 -0.73 11.74 -10.39
N ILE A 189 -1.62 10.77 -10.14
CA ILE A 189 -1.54 9.86 -8.98
C ILE A 189 -0.32 8.94 -9.11
N ALA A 190 -0.08 8.37 -10.29
CA ALA A 190 1.06 7.52 -10.57
C ALA A 190 2.40 8.27 -10.34
N GLU A 191 2.51 9.51 -10.84
CA GLU A 191 3.66 10.39 -10.61
C GLU A 191 3.87 10.65 -9.10
N THR A 192 2.79 10.92 -8.35
CA THR A 192 2.87 11.13 -6.89
C THR A 192 3.43 9.89 -6.17
N LEU A 193 2.98 8.68 -6.52
CA LEU A 193 3.50 7.44 -5.93
C LEU A 193 4.95 7.17 -6.34
N GLY A 194 5.30 7.46 -7.59
CA GLY A 194 6.68 7.38 -8.10
C GLY A 194 7.63 8.30 -7.34
N ASP A 195 7.23 9.56 -7.08
CA ASP A 195 8.02 10.53 -6.31
C ASP A 195 8.23 10.10 -4.85
N VAL A 196 7.25 9.43 -4.24
CA VAL A 196 7.37 8.86 -2.89
C VAL A 196 8.48 7.81 -2.86
N ALA A 197 8.50 6.88 -3.82
CA ALA A 197 9.53 5.86 -3.91
C ALA A 197 10.90 6.45 -4.29
N ALA A 198 10.96 7.31 -5.32
CA ALA A 198 12.20 7.93 -5.80
C ALA A 198 12.89 8.76 -4.72
N SER A 199 12.12 9.46 -3.87
CA SER A 199 12.64 10.19 -2.71
C SER A 199 13.02 9.29 -1.53
N ARG A 200 12.87 7.97 -1.66
CA ARG A 200 13.07 6.97 -0.58
C ARG A 200 12.29 7.27 0.70
N ARG A 201 11.15 7.98 0.57
CA ARG A 201 10.28 8.25 1.72
C ARG A 201 9.57 6.98 2.19
N ALA A 202 9.21 6.09 1.23
CA ALA A 202 8.64 4.79 1.50
C ALA A 202 8.94 3.84 0.34
N THR A 203 8.88 2.54 0.60
CA THR A 203 8.75 1.49 -0.42
C THR A 203 7.32 1.51 -0.92
N VAL A 204 7.09 1.45 -2.23
CA VAL A 204 5.75 1.46 -2.82
C VAL A 204 5.47 0.13 -3.50
N ILE A 205 4.38 -0.52 -3.13
CA ILE A 205 3.91 -1.76 -3.76
C ILE A 205 2.51 -1.49 -4.29
N VAL A 206 2.36 -1.50 -5.60
CA VAL A 206 1.08 -1.23 -6.25
C VAL A 206 0.54 -2.48 -6.94
N ALA A 207 -0.70 -2.84 -6.67
CA ALA A 207 -1.46 -3.80 -7.47
C ALA A 207 -2.24 -3.02 -8.53
N THR A 208 -2.05 -3.35 -9.80
CA THR A 208 -2.74 -2.63 -10.87
C THR A 208 -2.87 -3.46 -12.14
N HIS A 209 -3.89 -3.15 -12.94
CA HIS A 209 -4.00 -3.57 -14.34
C HIS A 209 -3.67 -2.42 -15.32
N ASP A 210 -3.39 -1.21 -14.80
CA ASP A 210 -2.99 -0.05 -15.57
C ASP A 210 -1.49 -0.17 -15.96
N LEU A 211 -1.24 -0.32 -17.26
CA LEU A 211 0.10 -0.50 -17.79
C LEU A 211 0.95 0.77 -17.69
N ASP A 212 0.33 1.96 -17.72
CA ASP A 212 1.06 3.23 -17.61
C ASP A 212 1.59 3.39 -16.17
N LEU A 213 0.76 3.08 -15.18
CA LEU A 213 1.20 3.05 -13.78
C LEU A 213 2.27 1.99 -13.55
N ALA A 214 2.08 0.78 -14.11
CA ALA A 214 3.05 -0.30 -13.97
C ALA A 214 4.41 0.03 -14.63
N ALA A 215 4.41 0.78 -15.73
CA ALA A 215 5.63 1.22 -16.42
C ALA A 215 6.48 2.22 -15.62
N MET A 216 5.90 2.88 -14.62
CA MET A 216 6.63 3.79 -13.72
C MET A 216 7.36 3.05 -12.59
N ALA A 217 7.02 1.78 -12.35
CA ALA A 217 7.66 0.97 -11.33
C ALA A 217 9.07 0.53 -11.78
N GLN A 218 9.97 0.40 -10.81
CA GLN A 218 11.34 -0.09 -11.03
C GLN A 218 11.38 -1.58 -11.36
N ARG A 219 10.39 -2.32 -10.86
CA ARG A 219 10.23 -3.75 -11.09
C ARG A 219 8.75 -4.11 -11.18
N ARG A 220 8.48 -5.14 -11.99
CA ARG A 220 7.12 -5.67 -12.18
C ARG A 220 7.09 -7.15 -11.83
N LEU A 221 6.02 -7.56 -11.16
CA LEU A 221 5.62 -8.94 -10.90
C LEU A 221 4.31 -9.19 -11.65
N ASP A 222 4.32 -10.07 -12.62
CA ASP A 222 3.13 -10.42 -13.40
C ASP A 222 2.45 -11.65 -12.78
N LEU A 223 1.22 -11.49 -12.27
CA LEU A 223 0.43 -12.59 -11.72
C LEU A 223 -0.57 -13.11 -12.75
N VAL A 224 -0.51 -14.41 -13.01
CA VAL A 224 -1.46 -15.15 -13.84
C VAL A 224 -1.98 -16.34 -13.03
N ASP A 225 -3.29 -16.38 -12.78
CA ASP A 225 -3.96 -17.46 -12.04
C ASP A 225 -3.29 -17.81 -10.69
N GLY A 226 -2.79 -16.78 -10.00
CA GLY A 226 -2.13 -16.92 -8.69
C GLY A 226 -0.67 -17.32 -8.74
N GLU A 227 -0.04 -17.40 -9.90
CA GLU A 227 1.36 -17.75 -10.10
C GLU A 227 2.17 -16.57 -10.64
N ASP A 228 3.49 -16.54 -10.32
CA ASP A 228 4.42 -15.57 -10.88
C ASP A 228 4.78 -15.95 -12.32
N ALA A 229 4.28 -15.18 -13.28
CA ALA A 229 4.56 -15.34 -14.70
C ALA A 229 5.77 -14.50 -15.19
N THR A 230 6.44 -13.75 -14.32
CA THR A 230 7.58 -12.88 -14.69
C THR A 230 8.81 -13.70 -15.11
N GLN A 231 8.89 -14.96 -14.67
CA GLN A 231 10.04 -15.84 -14.90
C GLN A 231 9.86 -16.80 -16.09
N GLY A 232 8.88 -16.54 -16.95
CA GLY A 232 8.60 -17.35 -18.14
C GLY A 232 9.30 -16.84 -19.39
#